data_b98d87ca64332b609b046817d01fcd1a
#
_entry.id   b98d87ca64332b609b046817d01fcd1a
#
_cell.length_a   1.000
_cell.length_b   1.000
_cell.length_c   1.000
_cell.angle_alpha   90.00
_cell.angle_beta   90.00
_cell.angle_gamma   90.00
#
_symmetry.space_group_name_H-M   'P 1'
#
loop_
_entity.id
_entity.type
_entity.pdbx_description
1 polymer ?
#
loop_
_entity_poly.entity_id
_entity_poly.type
_entity_poly.pdbx_seq_one_letter_code
_entity_poly.pdbx_strand_id
1 'polypeptide(L)'
;MAVFIEKETKILIQGFTGKMGTFHAEEMIKYGSNLVGGVTPGKGGQKHLDRPVFNTVKDAVKHTGATASILFVPPAFAADSAMEAADAGIKTCVAIVDGIPSHDMIRIKRYMRRYSRTEKMTLVGPNCAGIISPGKSMLGIMPGHIYKEGRVGIISRSGTLGYEAAEQMKNLGIGISTSVGIGGDPINGSSFRDIIEKFETDDETDAILMIGEIGGPQEVAAGEFAKENMKKPIIGYIAGLTAPKGRVMGHAGAIVSAYGESAVEKVELLKECGVTISKNPSVMGETVKQVLSKK
;
A
#
# COMPACT_ATOMS: atom_id res chain seq x y z
N MET A 1 9.77 13.08 -7.73
CA MET A 1 8.28 12.93 -7.64
C MET A 1 7.99 11.70 -6.80
N ALA A 2 7.12 11.81 -5.77
CA ALA A 2 6.76 10.63 -4.98
C ALA A 2 6.09 9.55 -5.86
N VAL A 3 6.28 8.30 -5.49
CA VAL A 3 5.98 7.14 -6.36
C VAL A 3 4.51 7.01 -6.74
N PHE A 4 3.58 7.47 -5.87
CA PHE A 4 2.14 7.22 -6.06
C PHE A 4 1.26 8.45 -5.84
N ILE A 5 1.61 9.30 -4.88
CA ILE A 5 0.82 10.47 -4.47
C ILE A 5 1.72 11.65 -4.12
N GLU A 6 1.36 12.82 -4.61
CA GLU A 6 2.00 14.10 -4.36
C GLU A 6 1.03 15.05 -3.66
N LYS A 7 1.49 16.22 -3.25
CA LYS A 7 0.67 17.23 -2.62
C LYS A 7 -0.50 17.67 -3.51
N GLU A 8 -0.27 17.72 -4.82
CA GLU A 8 -1.25 18.12 -5.83
C GLU A 8 -2.18 16.98 -6.27
N THR A 9 -1.91 15.73 -5.83
CA THR A 9 -2.72 14.57 -6.21
C THR A 9 -4.17 14.77 -5.77
N LYS A 10 -5.07 14.88 -6.71
CA LYS A 10 -6.51 15.03 -6.47
C LYS A 10 -7.14 13.69 -6.13
N ILE A 11 -7.72 13.60 -4.95
CA ILE A 11 -8.24 12.36 -4.37
C ILE A 11 -9.76 12.34 -4.36
N LEU A 12 -10.35 11.19 -4.70
CA LEU A 12 -11.76 10.86 -4.51
C LEU A 12 -11.93 9.76 -3.46
N ILE A 13 -13.01 9.84 -2.70
CA ILE A 13 -13.43 8.75 -1.80
C ILE A 13 -14.67 8.09 -2.37
N GLN A 14 -14.64 6.78 -2.57
CA GLN A 14 -15.82 5.98 -2.88
C GLN A 14 -16.42 5.45 -1.56
N GLY A 15 -17.73 5.59 -1.39
CA GLY A 15 -18.40 5.42 -0.10
C GLY A 15 -18.28 6.67 0.80
N PHE A 16 -18.13 7.86 0.20
CA PHE A 16 -17.77 9.11 0.85
C PHE A 16 -18.71 9.52 1.99
N THR A 17 -20.00 9.33 1.84
CA THR A 17 -21.01 9.73 2.86
C THR A 17 -21.28 8.62 3.90
N GLY A 18 -20.58 7.49 3.81
CA GLY A 18 -20.63 6.43 4.81
C GLY A 18 -19.84 6.80 6.06
N LYS A 19 -20.11 6.14 7.21
CA LYS A 19 -19.44 6.43 8.49
C LYS A 19 -17.91 6.38 8.37
N MET A 20 -17.36 5.32 7.79
CA MET A 20 -15.90 5.17 7.64
C MET A 20 -15.35 6.13 6.59
N GLY A 21 -16.06 6.31 5.46
CA GLY A 21 -15.67 7.29 4.43
C GLY A 21 -15.61 8.71 4.97
N THR A 22 -16.56 9.13 5.80
CA THR A 22 -16.57 10.44 6.46
C THR A 22 -15.39 10.59 7.42
N PHE A 23 -15.24 9.66 8.35
CA PHE A 23 -14.19 9.72 9.37
C PHE A 23 -12.78 9.82 8.76
N HIS A 24 -12.47 8.94 7.81
CA HIS A 24 -11.15 8.97 7.18
C HIS A 24 -10.97 10.13 6.20
N ALA A 25 -12.06 10.65 5.60
CA ALA A 25 -12.02 11.89 4.84
C ALA A 25 -11.55 13.06 5.70
N GLU A 26 -12.11 13.21 6.90
CA GLU A 26 -11.71 14.25 7.86
C GLU A 26 -10.23 14.14 8.25
N GLU A 27 -9.75 12.92 8.54
CA GLU A 27 -8.33 12.69 8.87
C GLU A 27 -7.40 12.97 7.67
N MET A 28 -7.78 12.60 6.46
CA MET A 28 -7.02 12.92 5.24
C MET A 28 -6.99 14.43 4.97
N ILE A 29 -8.11 15.13 5.15
CA ILE A 29 -8.17 16.59 5.02
C ILE A 29 -7.28 17.26 6.07
N LYS A 30 -7.36 16.81 7.32
CA LYS A 30 -6.55 17.31 8.43
C LYS A 30 -5.05 17.08 8.19
N TYR A 31 -4.69 15.99 7.54
CA TYR A 31 -3.31 15.70 7.13
C TYR A 31 -2.83 16.65 6.01
N GLY A 32 -3.72 17.29 5.29
CA GLY A 32 -3.41 18.16 4.16
C GLY A 32 -3.53 17.50 2.79
N SER A 33 -4.15 16.33 2.70
CA SER A 33 -4.40 15.65 1.42
C SER A 33 -5.43 16.42 0.58
N ASN A 34 -5.21 16.50 -0.72
CA ASN A 34 -6.07 17.22 -1.65
C ASN A 34 -7.33 16.41 -2.02
N LEU A 35 -8.25 16.28 -1.04
CA LEU A 35 -9.55 15.65 -1.27
C LEU A 35 -10.47 16.59 -2.05
N VAL A 36 -10.83 16.22 -3.27
CA VAL A 36 -11.61 17.06 -4.20
C VAL A 36 -13.08 16.69 -4.28
N GLY A 37 -13.50 15.56 -3.74
CA GLY A 37 -14.88 15.09 -3.74
C GLY A 37 -15.00 13.61 -3.40
N GLY A 38 -16.19 13.07 -3.55
CA GLY A 38 -16.40 11.65 -3.38
C GLY A 38 -17.62 11.11 -4.12
N VAL A 39 -17.73 9.80 -4.13
CA VAL A 39 -18.78 9.07 -4.83
C VAL A 39 -19.65 8.32 -3.82
N THR A 40 -20.93 8.54 -3.90
CA THR A 40 -21.96 7.74 -3.22
C THR A 40 -23.19 7.68 -4.15
N PRO A 41 -23.46 6.54 -4.77
CA PRO A 41 -24.61 6.37 -5.66
C PRO A 41 -25.93 6.80 -4.99
N GLY A 42 -26.73 7.56 -5.72
CA GLY A 42 -28.02 8.12 -5.24
C GLY A 42 -27.87 9.41 -4.42
N LYS A 43 -26.66 9.91 -4.16
CA LYS A 43 -26.41 11.16 -3.42
C LYS A 43 -25.69 12.24 -4.25
N GLY A 44 -25.59 12.03 -5.56
CA GLY A 44 -25.01 13.01 -6.48
C GLY A 44 -25.70 14.36 -6.41
N GLY A 45 -24.94 15.45 -6.53
CA GLY A 45 -25.41 16.83 -6.42
C GLY A 45 -25.44 17.39 -5.00
N GLN A 46 -25.24 16.55 -3.96
CA GLN A 46 -25.11 17.00 -2.58
C GLN A 46 -23.66 17.47 -2.31
N LYS A 47 -23.48 18.15 -1.17
CA LYS A 47 -22.18 18.40 -0.58
C LYS A 47 -21.99 17.59 0.71
N HIS A 48 -20.76 17.11 0.93
CA HIS A 48 -20.35 16.44 2.15
C HIS A 48 -18.93 16.90 2.52
N LEU A 49 -18.70 17.33 3.75
CA LEU A 49 -17.44 17.97 4.18
C LEU A 49 -17.00 19.10 3.23
N ASP A 50 -17.94 19.95 2.81
CA ASP A 50 -17.77 21.05 1.84
C ASP A 50 -17.25 20.62 0.46
N ARG A 51 -17.38 19.35 0.09
CA ARG A 51 -16.95 18.80 -1.19
C ARG A 51 -18.12 18.18 -1.94
N PRO A 52 -18.09 18.20 -3.28
CA PRO A 52 -19.15 17.63 -4.08
C PRO A 52 -19.22 16.11 -3.94
N VAL A 53 -20.44 15.59 -3.94
CA VAL A 53 -20.76 14.17 -4.03
C VAL A 53 -21.26 13.84 -5.42
N PHE A 54 -20.77 12.76 -6.01
CA PHE A 54 -21.14 12.28 -7.34
C PHE A 54 -21.80 10.90 -7.26
N ASN A 55 -22.55 10.53 -8.29
CA ASN A 55 -23.12 9.19 -8.40
C ASN A 55 -22.13 8.19 -8.97
N THR A 56 -21.19 8.64 -9.81
CA THR A 56 -20.20 7.79 -10.51
C THR A 56 -18.79 8.35 -10.39
N VAL A 57 -17.80 7.46 -10.46
CA VAL A 57 -16.38 7.88 -10.51
C VAL A 57 -16.09 8.65 -11.80
N LYS A 58 -16.69 8.25 -12.91
CA LYS A 58 -16.54 8.92 -14.20
C LYS A 58 -16.96 10.39 -14.14
N ASP A 59 -18.13 10.67 -13.56
CA ASP A 59 -18.59 12.06 -13.39
C ASP A 59 -17.71 12.83 -12.44
N ALA A 60 -17.28 12.19 -11.34
CA ALA A 60 -16.37 12.81 -10.38
C ALA A 60 -15.03 13.20 -11.04
N VAL A 61 -14.40 12.30 -11.79
CA VAL A 61 -13.14 12.55 -12.51
C VAL A 61 -13.32 13.68 -13.53
N LYS A 62 -14.41 13.65 -14.31
CA LYS A 62 -14.71 14.70 -15.32
C LYS A 62 -14.78 16.10 -14.70
N HIS A 63 -15.38 16.22 -13.51
CA HIS A 63 -15.58 17.53 -12.86
C HIS A 63 -14.38 17.99 -12.02
N THR A 64 -13.63 17.07 -11.43
CA THR A 64 -12.55 17.40 -10.48
C THR A 64 -11.15 17.23 -11.05
N GLY A 65 -11.00 16.39 -12.06
CA GLY A 65 -9.69 15.96 -12.57
C GLY A 65 -8.95 15.06 -11.59
N ALA A 66 -9.65 14.29 -10.77
CA ALA A 66 -9.06 13.39 -9.79
C ALA A 66 -8.25 12.28 -10.47
N THR A 67 -7.12 11.93 -9.89
CA THR A 67 -6.21 10.89 -10.37
C THR A 67 -6.02 9.75 -9.38
N ALA A 68 -6.47 9.94 -8.13
CA ALA A 68 -6.40 8.92 -7.09
C ALA A 68 -7.78 8.68 -6.46
N SER A 69 -8.02 7.45 -6.01
CA SER A 69 -9.26 7.07 -5.32
C SER A 69 -8.99 6.11 -4.17
N ILE A 70 -9.85 6.13 -3.15
CA ILE A 70 -9.84 5.20 -2.04
C ILE A 70 -11.23 4.63 -1.79
N LEU A 71 -11.30 3.33 -1.49
CA LEU A 71 -12.56 2.59 -1.33
C LEU A 71 -12.90 2.39 0.15
N PHE A 72 -14.01 2.98 0.58
CA PHE A 72 -14.68 2.72 1.86
C PHE A 72 -16.09 2.17 1.62
N VAL A 73 -16.20 1.20 0.72
CA VAL A 73 -17.45 0.53 0.36
C VAL A 73 -17.55 -0.85 1.02
N PRO A 74 -18.74 -1.42 1.19
CA PRO A 74 -18.85 -2.82 1.64
C PRO A 74 -18.13 -3.79 0.71
N PRO A 75 -17.57 -4.92 1.21
CA PRO A 75 -16.77 -5.86 0.41
C PRO A 75 -17.45 -6.33 -0.88
N ALA A 76 -18.76 -6.55 -0.85
CA ALA A 76 -19.55 -6.98 -2.02
C ALA A 76 -19.55 -5.98 -3.20
N PHE A 77 -19.24 -4.71 -2.95
CA PHE A 77 -19.21 -3.66 -3.97
C PHE A 77 -17.78 -3.25 -4.36
N ALA A 78 -16.78 -3.76 -3.65
CA ALA A 78 -15.39 -3.31 -3.82
C ALA A 78 -14.83 -3.63 -5.21
N ALA A 79 -15.17 -4.79 -5.77
CA ALA A 79 -14.72 -5.18 -7.11
C ALA A 79 -15.26 -4.24 -8.18
N ASP A 80 -16.54 -3.96 -8.16
CA ASP A 80 -17.18 -3.07 -9.13
C ASP A 80 -16.65 -1.63 -8.96
N SER A 81 -16.47 -1.16 -7.72
CA SER A 81 -15.89 0.14 -7.41
C SER A 81 -14.45 0.30 -7.92
N ALA A 82 -13.62 -0.74 -7.79
CA ALA A 82 -12.25 -0.72 -8.30
C ALA A 82 -12.21 -0.73 -9.84
N MET A 83 -13.08 -1.51 -10.49
CA MET A 83 -13.17 -1.55 -11.96
C MET A 83 -13.73 -0.24 -12.52
N GLU A 84 -14.72 0.38 -11.88
CA GLU A 84 -15.23 1.70 -12.23
C GLU A 84 -14.15 2.78 -12.13
N ALA A 85 -13.33 2.74 -11.07
CA ALA A 85 -12.20 3.66 -10.93
C ALA A 85 -11.18 3.51 -12.08
N ALA A 86 -10.90 2.27 -12.50
CA ALA A 86 -10.00 2.01 -13.62
C ALA A 86 -10.58 2.55 -14.94
N ASP A 87 -11.87 2.32 -15.22
CA ASP A 87 -12.54 2.82 -16.43
C ASP A 87 -12.61 4.36 -16.46
N ALA A 88 -12.69 4.98 -15.29
CA ALA A 88 -12.70 6.45 -15.17
C ALA A 88 -11.31 7.09 -15.34
N GLY A 89 -10.25 6.29 -15.48
CA GLY A 89 -8.88 6.78 -15.68
C GLY A 89 -8.12 7.12 -14.39
N ILE A 90 -8.60 6.67 -13.23
CA ILE A 90 -7.85 6.77 -11.97
C ILE A 90 -6.50 6.04 -12.12
N LYS A 91 -5.43 6.69 -11.67
CA LYS A 91 -4.06 6.15 -11.76
C LYS A 91 -3.67 5.32 -10.54
N THR A 92 -4.11 5.75 -9.35
CA THR A 92 -3.85 5.05 -8.08
C THR A 92 -5.15 4.84 -7.33
N CYS A 93 -5.45 3.58 -7.00
CA CYS A 93 -6.62 3.22 -6.20
C CYS A 93 -6.19 2.42 -4.98
N VAL A 94 -6.73 2.78 -3.81
CA VAL A 94 -6.48 2.07 -2.56
C VAL A 94 -7.76 1.37 -2.11
N ALA A 95 -7.72 0.07 -1.89
CA ALA A 95 -8.78 -0.73 -1.32
C ALA A 95 -8.49 -1.04 0.15
N ILE A 96 -9.00 -0.21 1.06
CA ILE A 96 -8.88 -0.45 2.52
C ILE A 96 -9.70 -1.66 2.95
N VAL A 97 -10.74 -1.94 2.22
CA VAL A 97 -11.77 -2.93 2.52
C VAL A 97 -11.18 -4.29 2.86
N ASP A 98 -11.57 -4.81 4.02
CA ASP A 98 -11.33 -6.20 4.44
C ASP A 98 -12.48 -7.12 3.99
N GLY A 99 -12.18 -8.40 3.76
CA GLY A 99 -13.18 -9.40 3.40
C GLY A 99 -13.62 -9.39 1.93
N ILE A 100 -12.85 -8.79 1.02
CA ILE A 100 -13.09 -8.95 -0.42
C ILE A 100 -12.78 -10.40 -0.81
N PRO A 101 -13.74 -11.13 -1.41
CA PRO A 101 -13.49 -12.51 -1.82
C PRO A 101 -12.31 -12.63 -2.79
N SER A 102 -11.47 -13.65 -2.62
CA SER A 102 -10.32 -13.89 -3.51
C SER A 102 -10.74 -13.99 -4.99
N HIS A 103 -11.91 -14.53 -5.27
CA HIS A 103 -12.48 -14.61 -6.63
C HIS A 103 -12.72 -13.21 -7.22
N ASP A 104 -13.18 -12.25 -6.43
CA ASP A 104 -13.38 -10.87 -6.86
C ASP A 104 -12.05 -10.16 -7.13
N MET A 105 -11.02 -10.43 -6.32
CA MET A 105 -9.67 -9.94 -6.60
C MET A 105 -9.10 -10.51 -7.89
N ILE A 106 -9.33 -11.80 -8.20
CA ILE A 106 -8.96 -12.41 -9.48
C ILE A 106 -9.71 -11.71 -10.62
N ARG A 107 -11.01 -11.44 -10.46
CA ARG A 107 -11.85 -10.72 -11.42
C ARG A 107 -11.29 -9.33 -11.71
N ILE A 108 -10.95 -8.55 -10.69
CA ILE A 108 -10.31 -7.24 -10.83
C ILE A 108 -8.98 -7.36 -11.60
N LYS A 109 -8.09 -8.27 -11.18
CA LYS A 109 -6.78 -8.45 -11.85
C LYS A 109 -6.90 -8.84 -13.32
N ARG A 110 -7.87 -9.68 -13.66
CA ARG A 110 -8.20 -10.02 -15.06
C ARG A 110 -8.73 -8.82 -15.82
N TYR A 111 -9.64 -8.07 -15.21
CA TYR A 111 -10.20 -6.85 -15.79
C TYR A 111 -9.12 -5.82 -16.10
N MET A 112 -8.15 -5.63 -15.20
CA MET A 112 -7.04 -4.70 -15.36
C MET A 112 -6.05 -5.07 -16.49
N ARG A 113 -6.09 -6.29 -17.02
CA ARG A 113 -5.24 -6.71 -18.16
C ARG A 113 -5.62 -6.06 -19.49
N ARG A 114 -6.81 -5.45 -19.59
CA ARG A 114 -7.26 -4.73 -20.78
C ARG A 114 -6.52 -3.42 -21.04
N TYR A 115 -5.92 -2.87 -19.99
CA TYR A 115 -5.19 -1.60 -20.07
C TYR A 115 -3.72 -1.83 -20.43
N SER A 116 -3.15 -0.91 -21.22
CA SER A 116 -1.71 -0.88 -21.47
C SER A 116 -0.94 -0.65 -20.15
N ARG A 117 0.36 -0.95 -20.14
CA ARG A 117 1.21 -0.76 -18.95
C ARG A 117 1.17 0.69 -18.41
N THR A 118 1.06 1.68 -19.30
CA THR A 118 1.03 3.11 -18.97
C THR A 118 -0.33 3.61 -18.49
N GLU A 119 -1.40 2.93 -18.88
CA GLU A 119 -2.78 3.30 -18.53
C GLU A 119 -3.30 2.53 -17.33
N LYS A 120 -2.72 1.37 -17.05
CA LYS A 120 -3.16 0.48 -15.99
C LYS A 120 -3.08 1.17 -14.62
N MET A 121 -4.23 1.21 -13.95
CA MET A 121 -4.33 1.71 -12.58
C MET A 121 -3.48 0.86 -11.61
N THR A 122 -2.74 1.51 -10.73
CA THR A 122 -2.11 0.84 -9.59
C THR A 122 -3.17 0.62 -8.51
N LEU A 123 -3.45 -0.63 -8.19
CA LEU A 123 -4.37 -1.00 -7.11
C LEU A 123 -3.56 -1.46 -5.90
N VAL A 124 -3.70 -0.80 -4.77
CA VAL A 124 -3.08 -1.13 -3.48
C VAL A 124 -4.12 -1.72 -2.54
N GLY A 125 -3.80 -2.82 -1.88
CA GLY A 125 -4.72 -3.61 -1.08
C GLY A 125 -5.22 -4.85 -1.83
N PRO A 126 -6.27 -5.53 -1.35
CA PRO A 126 -7.21 -5.14 -0.30
C PRO A 126 -6.65 -5.29 1.13
N ASN A 127 -7.50 -4.99 2.14
CA ASN A 127 -7.17 -5.18 3.56
C ASN A 127 -5.83 -4.53 3.93
N CYS A 128 -5.69 -3.24 3.65
CA CYS A 128 -4.42 -2.52 3.73
C CYS A 128 -4.55 -1.19 4.47
N ALA A 129 -3.41 -0.62 4.83
CA ALA A 129 -3.37 0.70 5.48
C ALA A 129 -3.40 1.87 4.48
N GLY A 130 -3.14 1.61 3.18
CA GLY A 130 -3.06 2.63 2.15
C GLY A 130 -1.65 3.11 1.85
N ILE A 131 -1.54 4.37 1.47
CA ILE A 131 -0.30 5.02 1.05
C ILE A 131 -0.15 6.35 1.79
N ILE A 132 1.05 6.65 2.27
CA ILE A 132 1.41 7.96 2.80
C ILE A 132 2.78 8.39 2.25
N SER A 133 2.85 9.60 1.71
CA SER A 133 4.10 10.31 1.41
C SER A 133 4.22 11.46 2.41
N PRO A 134 5.06 11.33 3.45
CA PRO A 134 5.15 12.29 4.54
C PRO A 134 5.46 13.70 4.05
N GLY A 135 4.76 14.71 4.62
CA GLY A 135 4.84 16.11 4.19
C GLY A 135 4.10 16.44 2.89
N LYS A 136 3.56 15.44 2.19
CA LYS A 136 2.88 15.62 0.89
C LYS A 136 1.41 15.24 0.93
N SER A 137 1.10 13.94 1.09
CA SER A 137 -0.27 13.45 1.00
C SER A 137 -0.45 12.10 1.69
N MET A 138 -1.67 11.81 2.08
CA MET A 138 -2.11 10.51 2.60
C MET A 138 -3.33 10.03 1.81
N LEU A 139 -3.29 8.80 1.35
CA LEU A 139 -4.38 8.06 0.69
C LEU A 139 -4.58 6.76 1.46
N GLY A 140 -5.15 6.84 2.65
CA GLY A 140 -5.21 5.69 3.56
C GLY A 140 -5.75 6.03 4.94
N ILE A 141 -5.46 5.13 5.88
CA ILE A 141 -5.88 5.20 7.28
C ILE A 141 -4.70 5.28 8.25
N MET A 142 -3.53 5.63 7.74
CA MET A 142 -2.28 5.66 8.49
C MET A 142 -2.25 6.79 9.52
N PRO A 143 -1.66 6.60 10.71
CA PRO A 143 -1.49 7.66 11.71
C PRO A 143 -0.39 8.63 11.27
N GLY A 144 -0.75 9.70 10.57
CA GLY A 144 0.20 10.62 9.92
C GLY A 144 1.27 11.21 10.84
N HIS A 145 1.00 11.33 12.14
CA HIS A 145 1.91 11.92 13.11
C HIS A 145 3.19 11.11 13.41
N ILE A 146 3.19 9.80 13.10
CA ILE A 146 4.37 8.94 13.29
C ILE A 146 5.31 8.97 12.08
N TYR A 147 4.89 9.53 10.96
CA TYR A 147 5.66 9.58 9.73
C TYR A 147 6.43 10.90 9.61
N LYS A 148 7.75 10.81 9.44
CA LYS A 148 8.64 11.93 9.18
C LYS A 148 9.08 11.90 7.73
N GLU A 149 9.12 13.05 7.07
CA GLU A 149 9.64 13.18 5.71
C GLU A 149 11.11 12.79 5.62
N GLY A 150 11.46 12.06 4.57
CA GLY A 150 12.84 11.59 4.31
C GLY A 150 12.94 10.68 3.10
N ARG A 151 13.85 9.72 3.13
CA ARG A 151 14.31 9.01 1.93
C ARG A 151 14.24 7.47 2.01
N VAL A 152 13.48 6.91 2.95
CA VAL A 152 13.29 5.46 3.05
C VAL A 152 11.90 5.07 2.57
N GLY A 153 11.81 4.20 1.58
CA GLY A 153 10.55 3.57 1.17
C GLY A 153 10.15 2.46 2.13
N ILE A 154 8.86 2.35 2.47
CA ILE A 154 8.33 1.21 3.23
C ILE A 154 7.31 0.47 2.38
N ILE A 155 7.39 -0.87 2.36
CA ILE A 155 6.36 -1.74 1.83
C ILE A 155 6.01 -2.75 2.92
N SER A 156 4.73 -2.84 3.29
CA SER A 156 4.29 -3.74 4.36
C SER A 156 2.99 -4.46 4.04
N ARG A 157 2.93 -5.75 4.38
CA ARG A 157 1.64 -6.47 4.45
C ARG A 157 0.83 -6.01 5.65
N SER A 158 1.48 -5.88 6.81
CA SER A 158 0.87 -5.47 8.07
C SER A 158 0.91 -3.95 8.22
N GLY A 159 -0.24 -3.32 8.40
CA GLY A 159 -0.32 -1.90 8.75
C GLY A 159 0.46 -1.60 10.03
N THR A 160 0.20 -2.36 11.10
CA THR A 160 0.78 -2.12 12.43
C THR A 160 2.30 -2.30 12.47
N LEU A 161 2.86 -3.29 11.78
CA LEU A 161 4.33 -3.43 11.68
C LEU A 161 4.96 -2.30 10.86
N GLY A 162 4.25 -1.80 9.85
CA GLY A 162 4.65 -0.60 9.11
C GLY A 162 4.68 0.64 10.00
N TYR A 163 3.68 0.80 10.88
CA TYR A 163 3.63 1.90 11.86
C TYR A 163 4.76 1.81 12.89
N GLU A 164 5.01 0.62 13.42
CA GLU A 164 6.12 0.37 14.34
C GLU A 164 7.48 0.75 13.72
N ALA A 165 7.72 0.33 12.49
CA ALA A 165 8.93 0.67 11.75
C ALA A 165 9.05 2.19 11.51
N ALA A 166 7.94 2.85 11.15
CA ALA A 166 7.92 4.29 10.92
C ALA A 166 8.28 5.07 12.20
N GLU A 167 7.69 4.69 13.34
CA GLU A 167 7.97 5.33 14.63
C GLU A 167 9.41 5.10 15.09
N GLN A 168 9.94 3.87 14.94
CA GLN A 168 11.35 3.60 15.24
C GLN A 168 12.29 4.48 14.40
N MET A 169 12.05 4.56 13.09
CA MET A 169 12.86 5.39 12.20
C MET A 169 12.77 6.87 12.56
N LYS A 170 11.55 7.39 12.85
CA LYS A 170 11.35 8.75 13.29
C LYS A 170 12.15 9.08 14.53
N ASN A 171 12.15 8.19 15.56
CA ASN A 171 12.91 8.35 16.80
C ASN A 171 14.44 8.32 16.58
N LEU A 172 14.89 7.67 15.52
CA LEU A 172 16.30 7.64 15.07
C LEU A 172 16.66 8.79 14.12
N GLY A 173 15.72 9.71 13.86
CA GLY A 173 15.92 10.83 12.94
C GLY A 173 15.82 10.48 11.46
N ILE A 174 15.48 9.23 11.12
CA ILE A 174 15.34 8.74 9.75
C ILE A 174 13.92 9.04 9.25
N GLY A 175 13.82 9.62 8.08
CA GLY A 175 12.54 9.94 7.45
C GLY A 175 12.19 8.96 6.32
N ILE A 176 10.91 9.01 5.93
CA ILE A 176 10.27 8.14 4.96
C ILE A 176 9.90 8.94 3.72
N SER A 177 10.21 8.42 2.53
CA SER A 177 9.78 8.98 1.24
C SER A 177 8.32 8.64 0.96
N THR A 178 7.99 7.37 1.02
CA THR A 178 6.64 6.85 0.87
C THR A 178 6.49 5.53 1.62
N SER A 179 5.37 5.35 2.31
CA SER A 179 4.98 4.06 2.92
C SER A 179 3.76 3.51 2.21
N VAL A 180 3.84 2.24 1.80
CA VAL A 180 2.78 1.51 1.08
C VAL A 180 2.39 0.27 1.86
N GLY A 181 1.14 0.22 2.32
CA GLY A 181 0.54 -0.98 2.88
C GLY A 181 -0.13 -1.79 1.78
N ILE A 182 0.40 -2.96 1.45
CA ILE A 182 -0.17 -3.81 0.37
C ILE A 182 -1.25 -4.77 0.85
N GLY A 183 -1.41 -4.93 2.17
CA GLY A 183 -2.42 -5.78 2.78
C GLY A 183 -2.01 -7.24 2.99
N GLY A 184 -2.71 -7.89 3.92
CA GLY A 184 -2.45 -9.26 4.35
C GLY A 184 -3.25 -10.35 3.60
N ASP A 185 -3.99 -9.99 2.57
CA ASP A 185 -4.76 -10.94 1.77
C ASP A 185 -3.85 -11.74 0.82
N PRO A 186 -4.25 -12.97 0.44
CA PRO A 186 -3.44 -13.82 -0.44
C PRO A 186 -3.34 -13.26 -1.87
N ILE A 187 -4.34 -12.50 -2.33
CA ILE A 187 -4.38 -11.90 -3.66
C ILE A 187 -4.45 -10.38 -3.55
N ASN A 188 -3.30 -9.74 -3.69
CA ASN A 188 -3.19 -8.28 -3.68
C ASN A 188 -3.35 -7.68 -5.08
N GLY A 189 -3.76 -6.44 -5.13
CA GLY A 189 -3.77 -5.64 -6.37
C GLY A 189 -2.36 -5.45 -6.93
N SER A 190 -1.45 -4.93 -6.09
CA SER A 190 -0.01 -4.81 -6.37
C SER A 190 0.79 -5.72 -5.45
N SER A 191 1.82 -6.36 -5.97
CA SER A 191 2.76 -7.21 -5.25
C SER A 191 3.94 -6.39 -4.68
N PHE A 192 4.77 -7.01 -3.82
CA PHE A 192 6.04 -6.41 -3.39
C PHE A 192 6.90 -6.01 -4.59
N ARG A 193 7.02 -6.88 -5.61
CA ARG A 193 7.77 -6.60 -6.81
C ARG A 193 7.27 -5.34 -7.53
N ASP A 194 5.96 -5.20 -7.72
CA ASP A 194 5.38 -4.04 -8.42
C ASP A 194 5.73 -2.71 -7.70
N ILE A 195 5.84 -2.75 -6.37
CA ILE A 195 6.15 -1.56 -5.56
C ILE A 195 7.64 -1.26 -5.53
N ILE A 196 8.51 -2.29 -5.34
CA ILE A 196 9.96 -2.04 -5.30
C ILE A 196 10.50 -1.56 -6.66
N GLU A 197 9.94 -2.03 -7.78
CA GLU A 197 10.27 -1.54 -9.12
C GLU A 197 10.03 -0.03 -9.23
N LYS A 198 8.95 0.47 -8.62
CA LYS A 198 8.66 1.91 -8.59
C LYS A 198 9.62 2.67 -7.66
N PHE A 199 9.95 2.11 -6.50
CA PHE A 199 10.92 2.72 -5.60
C PHE A 199 12.34 2.78 -6.19
N GLU A 200 12.72 1.83 -7.05
CA GLU A 200 14.03 1.88 -7.73
C GLU A 200 14.16 3.12 -8.61
N THR A 201 13.08 3.52 -9.29
CA THR A 201 13.05 4.69 -10.17
C THR A 201 12.72 6.00 -9.45
N ASP A 202 12.48 5.98 -8.17
CA ASP A 202 12.12 7.16 -7.37
C ASP A 202 13.38 7.86 -6.82
N ASP A 203 13.65 9.06 -7.29
CA ASP A 203 14.81 9.85 -6.86
C ASP A 203 14.75 10.31 -5.39
N GLU A 204 13.57 10.23 -4.77
CA GLU A 204 13.38 10.56 -3.36
C GLU A 204 13.57 9.36 -2.42
N THR A 205 13.79 8.16 -2.95
CA THR A 205 14.00 6.95 -2.15
C THR A 205 15.44 6.44 -2.29
N ASP A 206 16.14 6.29 -1.17
CA ASP A 206 17.52 5.78 -1.11
C ASP A 206 17.63 4.31 -0.68
N ALA A 207 16.70 3.84 0.13
CA ALA A 207 16.65 2.47 0.65
C ALA A 207 15.20 2.04 0.85
N ILE A 208 14.96 0.74 0.89
CA ILE A 208 13.59 0.17 1.00
C ILE A 208 13.54 -0.76 2.20
N LEU A 209 12.56 -0.55 3.09
CA LEU A 209 12.19 -1.50 4.12
C LEU A 209 10.99 -2.33 3.66
N MET A 210 11.19 -3.62 3.46
CA MET A 210 10.18 -4.59 3.08
C MET A 210 9.76 -5.42 4.30
N ILE A 211 8.49 -5.32 4.68
CA ILE A 211 7.92 -6.02 5.83
C ILE A 211 6.93 -7.06 5.32
N GLY A 212 7.34 -8.31 5.35
CA GLY A 212 6.57 -9.46 4.93
C GLY A 212 6.18 -10.37 6.11
N GLU A 213 5.63 -11.50 5.76
CA GLU A 213 5.18 -12.53 6.70
C GLU A 213 5.23 -13.91 6.06
N ILE A 214 4.86 -14.94 6.82
CA ILE A 214 4.68 -16.30 6.27
C ILE A 214 3.60 -16.31 5.19
N GLY A 215 3.67 -17.30 4.30
CA GLY A 215 2.68 -17.56 3.25
C GLY A 215 2.95 -16.83 1.94
N GLY A 216 2.73 -17.54 0.85
CA GLY A 216 2.93 -17.09 -0.51
C GLY A 216 4.38 -16.74 -0.88
N PRO A 217 4.70 -16.60 -2.17
CA PRO A 217 6.07 -16.41 -2.66
C PRO A 217 6.45 -14.95 -2.91
N GLN A 218 5.60 -13.98 -2.58
CA GLN A 218 5.76 -12.61 -3.10
C GLN A 218 7.03 -11.90 -2.62
N GLU A 219 7.44 -12.11 -1.36
CA GLU A 219 8.63 -11.49 -0.79
C GLU A 219 9.91 -12.03 -1.45
N VAL A 220 9.97 -13.36 -1.67
CA VAL A 220 11.10 -14.01 -2.34
C VAL A 220 11.17 -13.57 -3.80
N ALA A 221 10.04 -13.56 -4.52
CA ALA A 221 9.99 -13.08 -5.91
C ALA A 221 10.41 -11.60 -6.03
N ALA A 222 10.15 -10.78 -5.02
CA ALA A 222 10.66 -9.41 -4.96
C ALA A 222 12.16 -9.36 -4.73
N GLY A 223 12.70 -10.22 -3.85
CA GLY A 223 14.14 -10.33 -3.61
C GLY A 223 14.92 -10.79 -4.85
N GLU A 224 14.42 -11.81 -5.55
CA GLU A 224 14.99 -12.29 -6.81
C GLU A 224 15.02 -11.20 -7.87
N PHE A 225 13.90 -10.48 -8.06
CA PHE A 225 13.85 -9.34 -8.96
C PHE A 225 14.86 -8.25 -8.57
N ALA A 226 14.95 -7.93 -7.29
CA ALA A 226 15.85 -6.90 -6.79
C ALA A 226 17.32 -7.24 -7.04
N LYS A 227 17.72 -8.48 -6.82
CA LYS A 227 19.10 -8.97 -7.06
C LYS A 227 19.59 -8.69 -8.48
N GLU A 228 18.69 -8.78 -9.46
CA GLU A 228 19.03 -8.63 -10.88
C GLU A 228 18.84 -7.19 -11.40
N ASN A 229 17.91 -6.42 -10.80
CA ASN A 229 17.39 -5.20 -11.42
C ASN A 229 17.54 -3.93 -10.57
N MET A 230 17.98 -4.05 -9.29
CA MET A 230 18.01 -2.90 -8.39
C MET A 230 19.40 -2.57 -7.86
N LYS A 231 19.60 -1.28 -7.61
CA LYS A 231 20.81 -0.73 -6.99
C LYS A 231 20.56 -0.28 -5.55
N LYS A 232 19.31 0.06 -5.24
CA LYS A 232 18.92 0.53 -3.90
C LYS A 232 18.91 -0.64 -2.93
N PRO A 233 19.50 -0.51 -1.73
CA PRO A 233 19.51 -1.59 -0.75
C PRO A 233 18.09 -1.86 -0.23
N ILE A 234 17.82 -3.15 -0.02
CA ILE A 234 16.58 -3.62 0.61
C ILE A 234 16.89 -4.16 1.99
N ILE A 235 16.11 -3.72 2.96
CA ILE A 235 16.06 -4.27 4.31
C ILE A 235 14.79 -5.09 4.41
N GLY A 236 14.86 -6.32 4.90
CA GLY A 236 13.72 -7.23 5.03
C GLY A 236 13.42 -7.57 6.48
N TYR A 237 12.16 -7.58 6.84
CA TYR A 237 11.66 -8.24 8.04
C TYR A 237 10.53 -9.21 7.65
N ILE A 238 10.59 -10.45 8.12
CA ILE A 238 9.57 -11.47 7.86
C ILE A 238 8.98 -11.92 9.21
N ALA A 239 7.70 -11.65 9.41
CA ALA A 239 6.97 -12.06 10.59
C ALA A 239 6.65 -13.57 10.56
N GLY A 240 6.62 -14.20 11.74
CA GLY A 240 6.16 -15.58 11.89
C GLY A 240 7.27 -16.64 11.95
N LEU A 241 8.48 -16.32 12.44
CA LEU A 241 9.58 -17.28 12.59
C LEU A 241 9.19 -18.54 13.41
N THR A 242 8.25 -18.41 14.34
CA THR A 242 7.76 -19.51 15.19
C THR A 242 6.36 -20.00 14.79
N ALA A 243 5.84 -19.56 13.65
CA ALA A 243 4.50 -19.91 13.21
C ALA A 243 4.42 -21.39 12.82
N PRO A 244 3.40 -22.12 13.30
CA PRO A 244 3.20 -23.52 12.93
C PRO A 244 2.71 -23.64 11.48
N LYS A 245 3.15 -24.72 10.80
CA LYS A 245 2.68 -25.04 9.43
C LYS A 245 1.18 -25.34 9.42
N GLY A 246 0.50 -24.94 8.34
CA GLY A 246 -0.91 -25.26 8.09
C GLY A 246 -1.92 -24.47 8.93
N ARG A 247 -1.50 -23.46 9.69
CA ARG A 247 -2.39 -22.55 10.42
C ARG A 247 -2.35 -21.13 9.85
N VAL A 248 -3.51 -20.51 9.72
CA VAL A 248 -3.63 -19.08 9.39
C VAL A 248 -3.25 -18.26 10.62
N MET A 249 -2.33 -17.32 10.44
CA MET A 249 -1.75 -16.50 11.52
C MET A 249 -2.14 -15.02 11.35
N GLY A 250 -3.37 -14.67 11.75
CA GLY A 250 -3.91 -13.30 11.66
C GLY A 250 -4.42 -12.96 10.27
N HIS A 251 -3.53 -12.70 9.32
CA HIS A 251 -3.91 -12.39 7.94
C HIS A 251 -4.35 -13.63 7.16
N ALA A 252 -5.32 -13.47 6.24
CA ALA A 252 -5.83 -14.57 5.42
C ALA A 252 -4.73 -15.19 4.53
N GLY A 253 -3.73 -14.41 4.12
CA GLY A 253 -2.57 -14.88 3.35
C GLY A 253 -1.44 -15.46 4.20
N ALA A 254 -1.47 -15.32 5.53
CA ALA A 254 -0.42 -15.75 6.43
C ALA A 254 -0.58 -17.23 6.83
N ILE A 255 -0.38 -18.13 5.87
CA ILE A 255 -0.42 -19.58 6.05
C ILE A 255 0.73 -20.24 5.28
N VAL A 256 1.46 -21.15 5.94
CA VAL A 256 2.51 -21.94 5.29
C VAL A 256 1.88 -23.20 4.69
N SER A 257 1.77 -23.24 3.36
CA SER A 257 1.17 -24.33 2.58
C SER A 257 2.17 -25.06 1.69
N ALA A 258 3.29 -24.40 1.33
CA ALA A 258 4.30 -24.94 0.45
C ALA A 258 5.73 -24.62 0.94
N TYR A 259 6.74 -25.19 0.28
CA TYR A 259 8.14 -24.85 0.49
C TYR A 259 8.42 -23.38 0.09
N GLY A 260 9.29 -22.71 0.85
CA GLY A 260 9.61 -21.30 0.62
C GLY A 260 8.61 -20.31 1.22
N GLU A 261 7.55 -20.78 1.90
CA GLU A 261 6.51 -19.95 2.48
C GLU A 261 6.65 -19.71 3.99
N SER A 262 7.49 -20.48 4.69
CA SER A 262 7.80 -20.22 6.10
C SER A 262 8.72 -18.99 6.23
N ALA A 263 8.65 -18.32 7.37
CA ALA A 263 9.52 -17.16 7.61
C ALA A 263 11.01 -17.53 7.60
N VAL A 264 11.38 -18.71 8.07
CA VAL A 264 12.76 -19.20 8.08
C VAL A 264 13.27 -19.35 6.64
N GLU A 265 12.53 -20.08 5.80
CA GLU A 265 12.89 -20.28 4.38
C GLU A 265 12.96 -18.96 3.62
N LYS A 266 11.96 -18.05 3.81
CA LYS A 266 11.99 -16.72 3.18
C LYS A 266 13.20 -15.90 3.60
N VAL A 267 13.58 -15.91 4.88
CA VAL A 267 14.76 -15.19 5.39
C VAL A 267 16.03 -15.70 4.73
N GLU A 268 16.20 -17.01 4.58
CA GLU A 268 17.36 -17.61 3.92
C GLU A 268 17.41 -17.19 2.43
N LEU A 269 16.34 -17.39 1.69
CA LEU A 269 16.25 -17.01 0.28
C LEU A 269 16.46 -15.50 0.04
N LEU A 270 15.91 -14.66 0.91
CA LEU A 270 16.11 -13.20 0.81
C LEU A 270 17.56 -12.79 1.08
N LYS A 271 18.27 -13.46 2.01
CA LYS A 271 19.71 -13.23 2.22
C LYS A 271 20.53 -13.59 0.97
N GLU A 272 20.20 -14.70 0.30
CA GLU A 272 20.82 -15.10 -0.97
C GLU A 272 20.59 -14.07 -2.09
N CYS A 273 19.47 -13.32 -1.98
CA CYS A 273 19.17 -12.20 -2.87
C CYS A 273 19.88 -10.88 -2.47
N GLY A 274 20.67 -10.85 -1.40
CA GLY A 274 21.36 -9.65 -0.94
C GLY A 274 20.54 -8.73 -0.04
N VAL A 275 19.36 -9.17 0.43
CA VAL A 275 18.51 -8.41 1.34
C VAL A 275 19.10 -8.45 2.76
N THR A 276 19.25 -7.28 3.39
CA THR A 276 19.69 -7.19 4.80
C THR A 276 18.52 -7.50 5.73
N ILE A 277 18.57 -8.55 6.50
CA ILE A 277 17.46 -9.01 7.35
C ILE A 277 17.50 -8.39 8.74
N SER A 278 16.39 -7.75 9.14
CA SER A 278 16.13 -7.36 10.53
C SER A 278 15.76 -8.60 11.36
N LYS A 279 16.43 -8.79 12.52
CA LYS A 279 16.30 -10.00 13.34
C LYS A 279 14.94 -10.13 14.04
N ASN A 280 14.33 -9.02 14.37
CA ASN A 280 13.04 -8.94 15.04
C ASN A 280 12.37 -7.58 14.77
N PRO A 281 11.09 -7.40 15.09
CA PRO A 281 10.37 -6.18 14.75
C PRO A 281 10.87 -4.93 15.51
N SER A 282 11.43 -5.09 16.71
CA SER A 282 11.88 -3.95 17.54
C SER A 282 13.20 -3.31 17.10
N VAL A 283 13.92 -3.91 16.15
CA VAL A 283 15.20 -3.37 15.63
C VAL A 283 15.16 -3.06 14.13
N MET A 284 13.96 -2.94 13.55
CA MET A 284 13.82 -2.58 12.13
C MET A 284 14.46 -1.22 11.83
N GLY A 285 14.18 -0.20 12.64
CA GLY A 285 14.75 1.14 12.48
C GLY A 285 16.28 1.15 12.61
N GLU A 286 16.84 0.43 13.58
CA GLU A 286 18.30 0.31 13.74
C GLU A 286 18.95 -0.41 12.56
N THR A 287 18.30 -1.43 12.01
CA THR A 287 18.81 -2.14 10.84
C THR A 287 18.83 -1.21 9.61
N VAL A 288 17.80 -0.40 9.43
CA VAL A 288 17.76 0.64 8.37
C VAL A 288 18.92 1.63 8.57
N LYS A 289 19.12 2.14 9.80
CA LYS A 289 20.21 3.07 10.13
C LYS A 289 21.58 2.50 9.77
N GLN A 290 21.84 1.23 10.12
CA GLN A 290 23.09 0.55 9.80
C GLN A 290 23.34 0.42 8.29
N VAL A 291 22.29 0.19 7.49
CA VAL A 291 22.41 0.10 6.03
C VAL A 291 22.70 1.47 5.42
N LEU A 292 22.01 2.52 5.89
CA LEU A 292 22.22 3.88 5.40
C LEU A 292 23.60 4.44 5.73
N SER A 293 24.20 4.03 6.88
CA SER A 293 25.52 4.50 7.29
C SER A 293 26.70 3.87 6.52
N LYS A 294 26.43 2.83 5.71
CA LYS A 294 27.44 2.16 4.86
C LYS A 294 27.55 2.76 3.45
N LYS A 295 26.66 3.72 3.12
CA LYS A 295 26.70 4.52 1.90
C LYS A 295 27.50 5.81 2.12
#